data_300216ab31d1e274111967c0a0ed178b
#
_entry.id   300216ab31d1e274111967c0a0ed178b
#
_cell.length_a   1.000
_cell.length_b   1.000
_cell.length_c   1.000
_cell.angle_alpha   90.00
_cell.angle_beta   90.00
_cell.angle_gamma   90.00
#
_symmetry.space_group_name_H-M   'P 1'
#
loop_
_entity.id
_entity.type
_entity.pdbx_description
1 polymer ?
#
loop_
_entity_poly.entity_id
_entity_poly.type
_entity_poly.pdbx_seq_one_letter_code
_entity_poly.pdbx_strand_id
1 'polypeptide(L)'
;MGWNSWDCFGYTVREDEVKANADYMAAHMKAFGWQYIVVDIEWYTPRVKTHGYIPDPNNIALDSFGRFVPAPNRFPSAANGNGFKPLADYVHRKGLKFGIHIMRGIPRKAVDDNLPIAGSSHRAADVADKTNVCKWTGMVDTYGVDMRKPGAQDYYDSIAALYASWGVDYVKADDMSSPYQGAEIQALSTALRKSGRPIVLSLSPGPTPLEMAADVGKWAQLWRISHDFWDDWKPLKGQFELTRAWAPFARPGAWPDADMLPLGRIGIRAEVGNDRRSNFTPDEQRTLMTLWAIFRSPLMMGGDLPSNDASTLALLTNRDVLRVNQHSTGNRPVIVDPQKALWVAETESKDGYYMAVFNLGESPATYQYSWKDLGFSGPAYRVRDLWSHRDLGRAGVLKVTLPQHGAALFQAVP
;
A
#
# COMPACT_ATOMS: atom_id res chain seq x y z
N MET A 1 4.24 7.86 0.07
CA MET A 1 2.78 8.00 0.18
C MET A 1 2.20 8.09 -1.22
N GLY A 2 0.99 7.54 -1.44
CA GLY A 2 0.40 7.49 -2.77
C GLY A 2 -1.11 7.28 -2.78
N TRP A 3 -1.64 7.11 -3.97
CA TRP A 3 -3.00 6.71 -4.26
C TRP A 3 -2.99 5.43 -5.10
N ASN A 4 -3.95 4.57 -4.84
CA ASN A 4 -4.17 3.34 -5.60
C ASN A 4 -5.65 3.25 -5.99
N SER A 5 -5.93 2.82 -7.20
CA SER A 5 -7.27 2.85 -7.79
C SER A 5 -8.23 1.76 -7.27
N TRP A 6 -7.78 0.85 -6.39
CA TRP A 6 -8.56 -0.35 -6.04
C TRP A 6 -9.84 -0.04 -5.29
N ASP A 7 -9.76 0.68 -4.15
CA ASP A 7 -10.92 0.86 -3.27
C ASP A 7 -12.05 1.67 -3.90
N CYS A 8 -11.73 2.53 -4.88
CA CYS A 8 -12.73 3.34 -5.57
C CYS A 8 -13.20 2.72 -6.89
N PHE A 9 -12.31 2.20 -7.73
CA PHE A 9 -12.65 1.75 -9.09
C PHE A 9 -12.46 0.26 -9.34
N GLY A 10 -11.83 -0.47 -8.41
CA GLY A 10 -11.45 -1.86 -8.61
C GLY A 10 -10.65 -2.04 -9.91
N TYR A 11 -10.88 -3.12 -10.61
CA TYR A 11 -10.21 -3.40 -11.89
C TYR A 11 -10.84 -2.66 -13.09
N THR A 12 -11.84 -1.77 -12.84
CA THR A 12 -12.53 -1.03 -13.90
C THR A 12 -11.93 0.34 -14.19
N VAL A 13 -10.88 0.75 -13.49
CA VAL A 13 -10.24 2.07 -13.63
C VAL A 13 -9.88 2.41 -15.07
N ARG A 14 -9.99 3.69 -15.45
CA ARG A 14 -9.69 4.22 -16.78
C ARG A 14 -8.65 5.32 -16.73
N GLU A 15 -8.05 5.61 -17.87
CA GLU A 15 -6.98 6.60 -18.00
C GLU A 15 -7.40 8.02 -17.55
N ASP A 16 -8.61 8.45 -17.87
CA ASP A 16 -9.14 9.76 -17.47
C ASP A 16 -9.27 9.87 -15.94
N GLU A 17 -9.68 8.81 -15.28
CA GLU A 17 -9.78 8.75 -13.81
C GLU A 17 -8.39 8.78 -13.15
N VAL A 18 -7.43 8.05 -13.70
CA VAL A 18 -6.03 8.10 -13.23
C VAL A 18 -5.46 9.51 -13.36
N LYS A 19 -5.70 10.17 -14.48
CA LYS A 19 -5.26 11.56 -14.71
C LYS A 19 -5.92 12.53 -13.73
N ALA A 20 -7.23 12.39 -13.48
CA ALA A 20 -7.95 13.25 -12.53
C ALA A 20 -7.39 13.11 -11.10
N ASN A 21 -7.11 11.87 -10.65
CA ASN A 21 -6.48 11.62 -9.36
C ASN A 21 -5.05 12.17 -9.28
N ALA A 22 -4.27 12.06 -10.37
CA ALA A 22 -2.93 12.65 -10.45
C ALA A 22 -2.97 14.19 -10.38
N ASP A 23 -3.91 14.81 -11.06
CA ASP A 23 -4.09 16.27 -11.05
C ASP A 23 -4.46 16.76 -9.66
N TYR A 24 -5.39 16.08 -9.00
CA TYR A 24 -5.77 16.43 -7.62
C TYR A 24 -4.59 16.27 -6.65
N MET A 25 -3.88 15.14 -6.71
CA MET A 25 -2.71 14.92 -5.85
C MET A 25 -1.64 15.99 -6.06
N ALA A 26 -1.35 16.34 -7.31
CA ALA A 26 -0.36 17.37 -7.63
C ALA A 26 -0.74 18.73 -7.06
N ALA A 27 -2.03 19.09 -7.14
CA ALA A 27 -2.54 20.40 -6.69
C ALA A 27 -2.66 20.50 -5.16
N HIS A 28 -3.08 19.42 -4.47
CA HIS A 28 -3.52 19.50 -3.08
C HIS A 28 -2.68 18.70 -2.09
N MET A 29 -1.93 17.69 -2.53
CA MET A 29 -1.30 16.71 -1.63
C MET A 29 0.22 16.59 -1.81
N LYS A 30 0.75 16.92 -2.98
CA LYS A 30 2.19 16.80 -3.29
C LYS A 30 3.08 17.57 -2.32
N ALA A 31 2.68 18.79 -1.90
CA ALA A 31 3.41 19.61 -0.94
C ALA A 31 3.52 18.98 0.47
N PHE A 32 2.78 17.89 0.70
CA PHE A 32 2.77 17.10 1.93
C PHE A 32 3.49 15.76 1.79
N GLY A 33 4.12 15.49 0.61
CA GLY A 33 4.92 14.30 0.37
C GLY A 33 4.17 13.16 -0.32
N TRP A 34 2.92 13.33 -0.74
CA TRP A 34 2.20 12.37 -1.58
C TRP A 34 2.77 12.37 -3.00
N GLN A 35 3.12 11.18 -3.52
CA GLN A 35 3.92 11.12 -4.74
C GLN A 35 3.47 10.06 -5.75
N TYR A 36 2.92 8.91 -5.29
CA TYR A 36 2.67 7.77 -6.16
C TYR A 36 1.22 7.76 -6.65
N ILE A 37 1.04 7.50 -7.93
CA ILE A 37 -0.25 7.22 -8.60
C ILE A 37 -0.17 5.79 -9.12
N VAL A 38 -0.96 4.88 -8.55
CA VAL A 38 -0.89 3.45 -8.84
C VAL A 38 -2.18 2.97 -9.50
N VAL A 39 -2.04 2.40 -10.69
CA VAL A 39 -3.11 1.69 -11.39
C VAL A 39 -3.15 0.25 -10.89
N ASP A 40 -4.23 -0.14 -10.24
CA ASP A 40 -4.39 -1.49 -9.69
C ASP A 40 -4.75 -2.52 -10.77
N ILE A 41 -4.95 -3.75 -10.36
CA ILE A 41 -5.02 -4.99 -11.13
C ILE A 41 -5.88 -4.93 -12.40
N GLU A 42 -5.58 -5.83 -13.33
CA GLU A 42 -6.30 -6.09 -14.60
C GLU A 42 -6.40 -4.87 -15.53
N TRP A 43 -5.45 -3.95 -15.49
CA TRP A 43 -5.36 -2.86 -16.46
C TRP A 43 -5.21 -3.36 -17.90
N TYR A 44 -4.84 -4.62 -18.09
CA TYR A 44 -4.69 -5.32 -19.37
C TYR A 44 -5.99 -5.98 -19.86
N THR A 45 -7.08 -5.91 -19.09
CA THR A 45 -8.35 -6.59 -19.41
C THR A 45 -9.30 -5.66 -20.17
N PRO A 46 -9.65 -5.96 -21.44
CA PRO A 46 -10.53 -5.09 -22.23
C PRO A 46 -11.98 -5.04 -21.74
N ARG A 47 -12.55 -6.19 -21.36
CA ARG A 47 -13.94 -6.27 -20.87
C ARG A 47 -13.93 -6.33 -19.36
N VAL A 48 -14.59 -5.38 -18.72
CA VAL A 48 -14.67 -5.24 -17.26
C VAL A 48 -16.11 -5.20 -16.79
N LYS A 49 -16.32 -5.58 -15.52
CA LYS A 49 -17.63 -5.60 -14.87
C LYS A 49 -17.55 -4.82 -13.57
N THR A 50 -18.50 -3.94 -13.33
CA THR A 50 -18.67 -3.24 -12.06
C THR A 50 -19.06 -4.24 -10.97
N HIS A 51 -18.41 -4.13 -9.80
CA HIS A 51 -18.66 -4.96 -8.62
C HIS A 51 -18.55 -6.46 -8.87
N GLY A 52 -17.53 -6.91 -9.58
CA GLY A 52 -17.28 -8.33 -9.81
C GLY A 52 -16.25 -8.57 -10.91
N TYR A 53 -16.04 -9.81 -11.32
CA TYR A 53 -15.04 -10.23 -12.31
C TYR A 53 -15.67 -10.89 -13.52
N ILE A 54 -14.91 -10.91 -14.62
CA ILE A 54 -15.17 -11.72 -15.79
C ILE A 54 -14.03 -12.74 -15.88
N PRO A 55 -14.19 -13.95 -15.32
CA PRO A 55 -13.13 -14.95 -15.26
C PRO A 55 -12.94 -15.61 -16.65
N ASP A 56 -12.30 -14.92 -17.57
CA ASP A 56 -12.01 -15.38 -18.92
C ASP A 56 -10.52 -15.17 -19.22
N PRO A 57 -9.70 -16.21 -19.26
CA PRO A 57 -8.26 -16.12 -19.50
C PRO A 57 -7.89 -15.57 -20.88
N ASN A 58 -8.86 -15.44 -21.78
CA ASN A 58 -8.67 -14.81 -23.09
C ASN A 58 -9.06 -13.33 -23.12
N ASN A 59 -9.62 -12.80 -22.03
CA ASN A 59 -10.00 -11.39 -21.89
C ASN A 59 -8.82 -10.53 -21.46
N ILE A 60 -7.67 -10.70 -22.09
CA ILE A 60 -6.41 -10.04 -21.76
C ILE A 60 -5.73 -9.50 -23.01
N ALA A 61 -5.02 -8.38 -22.87
CA ALA A 61 -4.18 -7.81 -23.91
C ALA A 61 -2.71 -8.20 -23.65
N LEU A 62 -2.08 -8.84 -24.65
CA LEU A 62 -0.69 -9.26 -24.61
C LEU A 62 0.08 -8.66 -25.79
N ASP A 63 1.39 -8.47 -25.59
CA ASP A 63 2.31 -8.22 -26.71
C ASP A 63 2.75 -9.55 -27.38
N SER A 64 3.60 -9.45 -28.39
CA SER A 64 4.11 -10.62 -29.12
C SER A 64 5.00 -11.56 -28.31
N PHE A 65 5.41 -11.12 -27.11
CA PHE A 65 6.19 -11.90 -26.15
C PHE A 65 5.34 -12.45 -24.98
N GLY A 66 4.01 -12.32 -25.07
CA GLY A 66 3.10 -12.79 -24.03
C GLY A 66 3.13 -11.98 -22.74
N ARG A 67 3.60 -10.74 -22.77
CA ARG A 67 3.58 -9.83 -21.61
C ARG A 67 2.31 -9.00 -21.62
N PHE A 68 1.73 -8.74 -20.45
CA PHE A 68 0.57 -7.88 -20.35
C PHE A 68 0.86 -6.47 -20.85
N VAL A 69 -0.10 -5.93 -21.64
CA VAL A 69 -0.11 -4.54 -22.11
C VAL A 69 -1.44 -3.87 -21.76
N PRO A 70 -1.47 -2.54 -21.52
CA PRO A 70 -2.71 -1.86 -21.15
C PRO A 70 -3.77 -2.00 -22.24
N ALA A 71 -5.02 -2.28 -21.83
CA ALA A 71 -6.16 -2.39 -22.74
C ALA A 71 -6.49 -1.00 -23.36
N PRO A 72 -6.35 -0.81 -24.70
CA PRO A 72 -6.45 0.53 -25.30
C PRO A 72 -7.84 1.17 -25.18
N ASN A 73 -8.90 0.36 -25.03
CA ASN A 73 -10.25 0.89 -24.81
C ASN A 73 -10.44 1.55 -23.43
N ARG A 74 -9.57 1.24 -22.48
CA ARG A 74 -9.56 1.83 -21.12
C ARG A 74 -8.42 2.82 -20.95
N PHE A 75 -7.30 2.59 -21.62
CA PHE A 75 -6.09 3.41 -21.63
C PHE A 75 -5.74 3.80 -23.06
N PRO A 76 -6.48 4.78 -23.66
CA PRO A 76 -6.33 5.11 -25.07
C PRO A 76 -4.91 5.54 -25.48
N SER A 77 -4.16 6.16 -24.59
CA SER A 77 -2.79 6.56 -24.88
C SER A 77 -1.82 5.39 -25.03
N ALA A 78 -2.20 4.19 -24.56
CA ALA A 78 -1.40 2.97 -24.68
C ALA A 78 -1.49 2.34 -26.09
N ALA A 79 -2.38 2.81 -26.96
CA ALA A 79 -2.51 2.29 -28.32
C ALA A 79 -1.18 2.32 -29.09
N ASN A 80 -1.10 1.54 -30.16
CA ASN A 80 0.06 1.43 -31.05
C ASN A 80 1.38 0.99 -30.36
N GLY A 81 1.25 0.18 -29.31
CA GLY A 81 2.42 -0.38 -28.61
C GLY A 81 3.07 0.57 -27.61
N ASN A 82 2.48 1.73 -27.32
CA ASN A 82 3.03 2.72 -26.40
C ASN A 82 3.08 2.25 -24.96
N GLY A 83 2.26 1.23 -24.58
CA GLY A 83 2.15 0.80 -23.19
C GLY A 83 1.73 1.93 -22.26
N PHE A 84 2.16 1.89 -21.02
CA PHE A 84 1.87 2.97 -20.06
C PHE A 84 2.77 4.21 -20.20
N LYS A 85 3.74 4.22 -21.14
CA LYS A 85 4.69 5.34 -21.21
C LYS A 85 4.00 6.71 -21.31
N PRO A 86 2.99 6.97 -22.16
CA PRO A 86 2.36 8.28 -22.21
C PRO A 86 1.65 8.70 -20.92
N LEU A 87 1.03 7.74 -20.22
CA LEU A 87 0.37 7.99 -18.93
C LEU A 87 1.41 8.23 -17.82
N ALA A 88 2.47 7.44 -17.78
CA ALA A 88 3.60 7.66 -16.85
C ALA A 88 4.25 9.04 -17.08
N ASP A 89 4.51 9.42 -18.34
CA ASP A 89 5.04 10.75 -18.68
C ASP A 89 4.08 11.88 -18.25
N TYR A 90 2.75 11.67 -18.34
CA TYR A 90 1.77 12.61 -17.83
C TYR A 90 1.90 12.81 -16.32
N VAL A 91 1.98 11.71 -15.56
CA VAL A 91 2.13 11.72 -14.10
C VAL A 91 3.47 12.36 -13.70
N HIS A 92 4.56 12.03 -14.40
CA HIS A 92 5.88 12.60 -14.16
C HIS A 92 5.93 14.11 -14.40
N ARG A 93 5.26 14.63 -15.43
CA ARG A 93 5.17 16.08 -15.66
C ARG A 93 4.48 16.84 -14.53
N LYS A 94 3.67 16.16 -13.71
CA LYS A 94 3.08 16.73 -12.48
C LYS A 94 4.08 16.69 -11.31
N GLY A 95 5.26 16.08 -11.50
CA GLY A 95 6.26 15.82 -10.46
C GLY A 95 5.83 14.72 -9.50
N LEU A 96 5.02 13.78 -9.97
CA LEU A 96 4.57 12.57 -9.27
C LEU A 96 5.27 11.34 -9.85
N LYS A 97 5.05 10.18 -9.26
CA LYS A 97 5.59 8.88 -9.64
C LYS A 97 4.46 7.96 -10.07
N PHE A 98 4.71 7.15 -11.10
CA PHE A 98 3.72 6.24 -11.66
C PHE A 98 3.97 4.80 -11.21
N GLY A 99 2.91 4.09 -10.84
CA GLY A 99 2.95 2.69 -10.42
C GLY A 99 1.88 1.85 -11.06
N ILE A 100 2.11 0.54 -11.05
CA ILE A 100 1.17 -0.46 -11.53
C ILE A 100 1.07 -1.62 -10.54
N HIS A 101 -0.06 -2.31 -10.55
CA HIS A 101 -0.23 -3.61 -9.95
C HIS A 101 0.06 -4.71 -10.97
N ILE A 102 0.62 -5.83 -10.54
CA ILE A 102 0.81 -7.04 -11.35
C ILE A 102 0.39 -8.27 -10.58
N MET A 103 -0.02 -9.32 -11.28
CA MET A 103 -0.14 -10.66 -10.72
C MET A 103 1.18 -11.41 -10.82
N ARG A 104 1.42 -12.32 -9.86
CA ARG A 104 2.50 -13.30 -9.94
C ARG A 104 2.35 -14.17 -11.18
N GLY A 105 3.49 -14.56 -11.73
CA GLY A 105 3.55 -15.61 -12.75
C GLY A 105 3.47 -15.12 -14.18
N ILE A 106 3.15 -16.06 -15.07
CA ILE A 106 3.15 -15.91 -16.52
C ILE A 106 1.75 -16.09 -17.09
N PRO A 107 1.28 -15.25 -18.04
CA PRO A 107 -0.06 -15.37 -18.62
C PRO A 107 -0.33 -16.78 -19.19
N ARG A 108 -1.47 -17.37 -18.81
CA ARG A 108 -1.86 -18.71 -19.32
C ARG A 108 -1.90 -18.74 -20.83
N LYS A 109 -2.47 -17.69 -21.45
CA LYS A 109 -2.51 -17.57 -22.89
C LYS A 109 -1.11 -17.55 -23.52
N ALA A 110 -0.13 -16.89 -22.91
CA ALA A 110 1.24 -16.91 -23.41
C ALA A 110 1.84 -18.33 -23.37
N VAL A 111 1.52 -19.10 -22.34
CA VAL A 111 1.95 -20.49 -22.17
C VAL A 111 1.25 -21.42 -23.17
N ASP A 112 -0.06 -21.27 -23.36
CA ASP A 112 -0.87 -22.10 -24.26
C ASP A 112 -0.50 -21.86 -25.73
N ASP A 113 -0.24 -20.59 -26.10
CA ASP A 113 0.25 -20.20 -27.43
C ASP A 113 1.76 -20.42 -27.58
N ASN A 114 2.44 -20.83 -26.50
CA ASN A 114 3.88 -21.02 -26.39
C ASN A 114 4.69 -19.87 -26.99
N LEU A 115 4.39 -18.64 -26.53
CA LEU A 115 5.03 -17.42 -27.03
C LEU A 115 6.50 -17.32 -26.58
N PRO A 116 7.37 -16.64 -27.34
CA PRO A 116 8.79 -16.46 -26.96
C PRO A 116 8.92 -15.53 -25.75
N ILE A 117 9.94 -15.75 -24.93
CA ILE A 117 10.33 -14.81 -23.87
C ILE A 117 11.27 -13.77 -24.49
N ALA A 118 10.98 -12.48 -24.32
CA ALA A 118 11.77 -11.41 -24.90
C ALA A 118 13.22 -11.44 -24.38
N GLY A 119 14.19 -11.45 -25.32
CA GLY A 119 15.60 -11.47 -24.98
C GLY A 119 16.16 -12.84 -24.55
N SER A 120 15.37 -13.92 -24.70
CA SER A 120 15.76 -15.29 -24.36
C SER A 120 15.58 -16.25 -25.52
N SER A 121 16.28 -17.38 -25.47
CA SER A 121 16.01 -18.53 -26.35
C SER A 121 14.86 -19.41 -25.88
N HIS A 122 14.36 -19.17 -24.69
CA HIS A 122 13.27 -19.92 -24.06
C HIS A 122 11.89 -19.35 -24.41
N ARG A 123 10.88 -20.18 -24.19
CA ARG A 123 9.47 -19.86 -24.47
C ARG A 123 8.63 -19.97 -23.20
N ALA A 124 7.46 -19.41 -23.22
CA ALA A 124 6.57 -19.34 -22.06
C ALA A 124 6.25 -20.72 -21.44
N ALA A 125 6.04 -21.75 -22.28
CA ALA A 125 5.78 -23.10 -21.79
C ALA A 125 6.98 -23.77 -21.12
N ASP A 126 8.22 -23.33 -21.44
CA ASP A 126 9.42 -23.93 -20.85
C ASP A 126 9.52 -23.62 -19.36
N VAL A 127 9.01 -22.45 -18.91
CA VAL A 127 9.21 -21.93 -17.56
C VAL A 127 7.96 -22.01 -16.68
N ALA A 128 6.79 -22.24 -17.26
CA ALA A 128 5.54 -22.25 -16.51
C ALA A 128 5.45 -23.40 -15.52
N ASP A 129 4.88 -23.12 -14.33
CA ASP A 129 4.40 -24.12 -13.37
C ASP A 129 2.88 -24.11 -13.36
N LYS A 130 2.28 -25.04 -14.14
CA LYS A 130 0.83 -25.18 -14.25
C LYS A 130 0.17 -25.75 -12.98
N THR A 131 0.96 -26.21 -12.00
CA THR A 131 0.46 -26.73 -10.72
C THR A 131 0.40 -25.69 -9.63
N ASN A 132 1.15 -24.59 -9.76
CA ASN A 132 1.20 -23.47 -8.83
C ASN A 132 0.47 -22.25 -9.40
N VAL A 133 -0.85 -22.26 -9.27
CA VAL A 133 -1.73 -21.20 -9.76
C VAL A 133 -2.22 -20.31 -8.61
N CYS A 134 -2.60 -19.08 -8.93
CA CYS A 134 -3.27 -18.21 -7.98
C CYS A 134 -4.57 -18.87 -7.49
N LYS A 135 -4.81 -18.84 -6.17
CA LYS A 135 -6.00 -19.42 -5.55
C LYS A 135 -7.19 -18.46 -5.48
N TRP A 136 -7.00 -17.21 -5.82
CA TRP A 136 -8.08 -16.24 -5.87
C TRP A 136 -9.00 -16.56 -7.05
N THR A 137 -10.25 -16.87 -6.75
CA THR A 137 -11.21 -17.42 -7.73
C THR A 137 -11.58 -16.44 -8.86
N GLY A 138 -11.39 -15.13 -8.67
CA GLY A 138 -11.56 -14.12 -9.73
C GLY A 138 -10.41 -14.11 -10.74
N MET A 139 -9.25 -14.69 -10.38
CA MET A 139 -8.01 -14.62 -11.17
C MET A 139 -7.70 -15.94 -11.87
N VAL A 140 -7.83 -15.92 -13.18
CA VAL A 140 -7.56 -17.09 -14.03
C VAL A 140 -6.48 -16.83 -15.09
N ASP A 141 -5.73 -15.71 -14.94
CA ASP A 141 -4.90 -15.16 -16.02
C ASP A 141 -3.51 -15.76 -16.07
N THR A 142 -2.97 -16.25 -14.92
CA THR A 142 -1.57 -16.65 -14.83
C THR A 142 -1.37 -18.08 -14.32
N TYR A 143 -0.25 -18.69 -14.72
CA TYR A 143 0.41 -19.79 -14.04
C TYR A 143 1.62 -19.28 -13.26
N GLY A 144 2.08 -20.00 -12.24
CA GLY A 144 3.35 -19.72 -11.59
C GLY A 144 4.54 -19.89 -12.56
N VAL A 145 5.69 -19.39 -12.14
CA VAL A 145 6.96 -19.61 -12.86
C VAL A 145 7.84 -20.54 -12.02
N ASP A 146 8.25 -21.67 -12.60
CA ASP A 146 9.20 -22.58 -11.94
C ASP A 146 10.61 -22.02 -12.03
N MET A 147 11.06 -21.35 -10.98
CA MET A 147 12.36 -20.69 -10.93
C MET A 147 13.58 -21.64 -11.00
N ARG A 148 13.35 -22.97 -10.99
CA ARG A 148 14.39 -23.98 -11.19
C ARG A 148 14.67 -24.21 -12.67
N LYS A 149 13.79 -23.78 -13.55
CA LYS A 149 13.90 -23.99 -15.01
C LYS A 149 14.77 -22.94 -15.67
N PRO A 150 15.61 -23.33 -16.64
CA PRO A 150 16.32 -22.38 -17.50
C PRO A 150 15.33 -21.41 -18.18
N GLY A 151 15.67 -20.13 -18.25
CA GLY A 151 14.81 -19.09 -18.83
C GLY A 151 13.78 -18.49 -17.86
N ALA A 152 13.57 -19.05 -16.66
CA ALA A 152 12.62 -18.51 -15.69
C ALA A 152 12.99 -17.08 -15.24
N GLN A 153 14.28 -16.83 -14.98
CA GLN A 153 14.74 -15.47 -14.65
C GLN A 153 14.61 -14.53 -15.85
N ASP A 154 14.86 -15.02 -17.08
CA ASP A 154 14.71 -14.20 -18.30
C ASP A 154 13.29 -13.67 -18.47
N TYR A 155 12.27 -14.46 -18.06
CA TYR A 155 10.90 -14.00 -18.07
C TYR A 155 10.70 -12.78 -17.14
N TYR A 156 11.14 -12.85 -15.89
CA TYR A 156 11.06 -11.71 -14.96
C TYR A 156 11.90 -10.52 -15.41
N ASP A 157 13.10 -10.75 -15.96
CA ASP A 157 13.95 -9.70 -16.55
C ASP A 157 13.20 -8.99 -17.69
N SER A 158 12.50 -9.75 -18.54
CA SER A 158 11.76 -9.20 -19.68
C SER A 158 10.61 -8.29 -19.28
N ILE A 159 9.83 -8.67 -18.25
CA ILE A 159 8.73 -7.83 -17.77
C ILE A 159 9.25 -6.60 -17.02
N ALA A 160 10.31 -6.74 -16.23
CA ALA A 160 10.93 -5.61 -15.53
C ALA A 160 11.51 -4.58 -16.51
N ALA A 161 12.17 -5.02 -17.58
CA ALA A 161 12.65 -4.16 -18.65
C ALA A 161 11.49 -3.43 -19.36
N LEU A 162 10.36 -4.10 -19.60
CA LEU A 162 9.17 -3.49 -20.17
C LEU A 162 8.62 -2.38 -19.25
N TYR A 163 8.46 -2.66 -17.96
CA TYR A 163 7.94 -1.67 -17.00
C TYR A 163 8.89 -0.47 -16.83
N ALA A 164 10.20 -0.73 -16.82
CA ALA A 164 11.20 0.34 -16.82
C ALA A 164 11.11 1.21 -18.09
N SER A 165 10.88 0.62 -19.27
CA SER A 165 10.69 1.35 -20.53
C SER A 165 9.44 2.23 -20.53
N TRP A 166 8.39 1.85 -19.79
CA TRP A 166 7.19 2.65 -19.62
C TRP A 166 7.37 3.77 -18.57
N GLY A 167 8.46 3.76 -17.81
CA GLY A 167 8.67 4.75 -16.77
C GLY A 167 7.97 4.41 -15.45
N VAL A 168 7.69 3.13 -15.17
CA VAL A 168 7.12 2.69 -13.90
C VAL A 168 8.10 2.91 -12.75
N ASP A 169 7.62 3.46 -11.62
CA ASP A 169 8.40 3.74 -10.41
C ASP A 169 8.01 2.82 -9.24
N TYR A 170 6.89 2.11 -9.34
CA TYR A 170 6.33 1.30 -8.28
C TYR A 170 5.55 0.11 -8.86
N VAL A 171 5.80 -1.07 -8.32
CA VAL A 171 5.09 -2.31 -8.66
C VAL A 171 4.48 -2.90 -7.39
N LYS A 172 3.15 -3.03 -7.35
CA LYS A 172 2.43 -3.87 -6.39
C LYS A 172 2.26 -5.24 -7.03
N ALA A 173 2.95 -6.24 -6.49
CA ALA A 173 2.90 -7.62 -7.00
C ALA A 173 2.03 -8.48 -6.09
N ASP A 174 0.93 -8.99 -6.64
CA ASP A 174 -0.06 -9.81 -5.95
C ASP A 174 0.22 -11.31 -6.11
N ASP A 175 -0.44 -12.15 -5.26
CA ASP A 175 -0.22 -13.59 -5.14
C ASP A 175 1.24 -13.96 -4.80
N MET A 176 1.97 -13.05 -4.15
CA MET A 176 3.39 -13.22 -3.83
C MET A 176 3.65 -13.58 -2.37
N SER A 177 2.97 -12.92 -1.42
CA SER A 177 3.34 -13.04 -0.01
C SER A 177 2.42 -13.94 0.82
N SER A 178 1.25 -14.34 0.27
CA SER A 178 0.36 -15.32 0.92
C SER A 178 -0.43 -16.13 -0.13
N PRO A 179 -0.08 -17.42 -0.36
CA PRO A 179 1.06 -18.13 0.19
C PRO A 179 2.41 -17.54 -0.26
N TYR A 180 3.44 -17.69 0.58
CA TYR A 180 4.74 -17.04 0.33
C TYR A 180 5.51 -17.69 -0.81
N GLN A 181 5.80 -16.91 -1.85
CA GLN A 181 6.43 -17.37 -3.11
C GLN A 181 7.89 -16.88 -3.19
N GLY A 182 8.71 -17.25 -2.23
CA GLY A 182 10.06 -16.69 -2.02
C GLY A 182 10.96 -16.68 -3.26
N ALA A 183 10.93 -17.75 -4.07
CA ALA A 183 11.75 -17.84 -5.28
C ALA A 183 11.32 -16.81 -6.36
N GLU A 184 10.01 -16.64 -6.56
CA GLU A 184 9.48 -15.66 -7.52
C GLU A 184 9.62 -14.22 -7.00
N ILE A 185 9.49 -13.99 -5.68
CA ILE A 185 9.78 -12.69 -5.05
C ILE A 185 11.23 -12.28 -5.30
N GLN A 186 12.17 -13.20 -5.07
CA GLN A 186 13.60 -12.96 -5.32
C GLN A 186 13.86 -12.65 -6.80
N ALA A 187 13.25 -13.43 -7.70
CA ALA A 187 13.42 -13.28 -9.15
C ALA A 187 12.92 -11.91 -9.64
N LEU A 188 11.71 -11.52 -9.23
CA LEU A 188 11.13 -10.22 -9.58
C LEU A 188 11.96 -9.08 -9.00
N SER A 189 12.34 -9.14 -7.71
CA SER A 189 13.19 -8.13 -7.09
C SER A 189 14.53 -7.96 -7.80
N THR A 190 15.15 -9.07 -8.19
CA THR A 190 16.41 -9.08 -8.95
C THR A 190 16.24 -8.43 -10.31
N ALA A 191 15.16 -8.78 -11.03
CA ALA A 191 14.83 -8.21 -12.33
C ALA A 191 14.57 -6.70 -12.28
N LEU A 192 13.79 -6.24 -11.27
CA LEU A 192 13.53 -4.81 -11.08
C LEU A 192 14.83 -4.03 -10.81
N ARG A 193 15.72 -4.55 -9.98
CA ARG A 193 17.05 -3.92 -9.74
C ARG A 193 17.91 -3.89 -10.99
N LYS A 194 17.88 -4.94 -11.79
CA LYS A 194 18.65 -5.07 -13.05
C LYS A 194 18.10 -4.16 -14.15
N SER A 195 16.85 -3.75 -14.10
CA SER A 195 16.19 -2.93 -15.13
C SER A 195 16.82 -1.54 -15.34
N GLY A 196 17.69 -1.10 -14.44
CA GLY A 196 18.33 0.22 -14.47
C GLY A 196 17.46 1.38 -13.99
N ARG A 197 16.19 1.11 -13.61
CA ARG A 197 15.27 2.10 -13.04
C ARG A 197 15.02 1.78 -11.56
N PRO A 198 15.00 2.78 -10.65
CA PRO A 198 14.65 2.57 -9.25
C PRO A 198 13.13 2.34 -9.12
N ILE A 199 12.72 1.07 -9.14
CA ILE A 199 11.32 0.66 -9.01
C ILE A 199 11.09 0.09 -7.61
N VAL A 200 10.14 0.65 -6.87
CA VAL A 200 9.73 0.14 -5.56
C VAL A 200 8.90 -1.13 -5.74
N LEU A 201 9.24 -2.19 -5.01
CA LEU A 201 8.48 -3.43 -4.96
C LEU A 201 7.63 -3.49 -3.68
N SER A 202 6.32 -3.61 -3.85
CA SER A 202 5.33 -3.87 -2.81
C SER A 202 4.70 -5.23 -3.04
N LEU A 203 4.55 -6.03 -2.00
CA LEU A 203 3.99 -7.37 -2.09
C LEU A 203 2.61 -7.47 -1.44
N SER A 204 1.69 -8.14 -2.13
CA SER A 204 0.35 -8.55 -1.65
C SER A 204 0.04 -9.97 -2.12
N PRO A 205 -1.09 -10.60 -1.70
CA PRO A 205 -1.89 -10.20 -0.57
C PRO A 205 -1.19 -10.54 0.75
N GLY A 206 -1.78 -10.10 1.89
CA GLY A 206 -1.35 -10.57 3.21
C GLY A 206 -2.29 -11.64 3.76
N PRO A 207 -2.02 -12.08 4.99
CA PRO A 207 -0.82 -11.71 5.77
C PRO A 207 0.44 -12.46 5.29
N THR A 208 1.51 -11.72 5.09
CA THR A 208 2.84 -12.35 4.95
C THR A 208 3.15 -13.14 6.22
N PRO A 209 3.61 -14.39 6.14
CA PRO A 209 3.99 -15.15 7.34
C PRO A 209 5.10 -14.46 8.13
N LEU A 210 4.92 -14.30 9.44
CA LEU A 210 5.85 -13.54 10.29
C LEU A 210 7.26 -14.12 10.30
N GLU A 211 7.37 -15.44 10.18
CA GLU A 211 8.65 -16.16 10.08
C GLU A 211 9.44 -15.79 8.81
N MET A 212 8.78 -15.25 7.80
CA MET A 212 9.42 -14.77 6.56
C MET A 212 9.87 -13.31 6.63
N ALA A 213 9.73 -12.65 7.78
CA ALA A 213 10.04 -11.22 7.94
C ALA A 213 11.47 -10.85 7.50
N ALA A 214 12.46 -11.70 7.84
CA ALA A 214 13.85 -11.47 7.47
C ALA A 214 14.08 -11.63 5.97
N ASP A 215 13.40 -12.57 5.31
CA ASP A 215 13.55 -12.83 3.88
C ASP A 215 12.79 -11.77 3.06
N VAL A 216 11.52 -11.51 3.36
CA VAL A 216 10.73 -10.51 2.63
C VAL A 216 11.37 -9.12 2.70
N GLY A 217 11.89 -8.72 3.88
CA GLY A 217 12.56 -7.43 4.06
C GLY A 217 13.93 -7.30 3.36
N LYS A 218 14.43 -8.35 2.72
CA LYS A 218 15.62 -8.37 1.84
C LYS A 218 15.26 -8.03 0.41
N TRP A 219 14.08 -8.46 -0.03
CA TRP A 219 13.69 -8.46 -1.43
C TRP A 219 12.68 -7.37 -1.77
N ALA A 220 11.80 -7.00 -0.84
CA ALA A 220 10.75 -5.99 -1.06
C ALA A 220 10.92 -4.77 -0.16
N GLN A 221 10.43 -3.62 -0.63
CA GLN A 221 10.37 -2.39 0.16
C GLN A 221 9.10 -2.31 1.01
N LEU A 222 8.02 -2.97 0.57
CA LEU A 222 6.74 -3.05 1.28
C LEU A 222 6.18 -4.46 1.17
N TRP A 223 5.45 -4.90 2.19
CA TRP A 223 4.71 -6.18 2.16
C TRP A 223 3.51 -6.13 3.10
N ARG A 224 2.41 -6.71 2.65
CA ARG A 224 1.14 -6.76 3.38
C ARG A 224 1.24 -7.63 4.63
N ILE A 225 0.74 -7.10 5.74
CA ILE A 225 0.71 -7.81 7.03
C ILE A 225 -0.68 -8.31 7.41
N SER A 226 -1.70 -7.95 6.64
CA SER A 226 -3.11 -8.33 6.84
C SER A 226 -3.75 -8.80 5.55
N HIS A 227 -4.90 -9.46 5.66
CA HIS A 227 -5.87 -9.57 4.55
C HIS A 227 -6.30 -8.18 4.09
N ASP A 228 -7.06 -8.09 2.99
CA ASP A 228 -7.56 -6.83 2.48
C ASP A 228 -8.35 -6.09 3.54
N PHE A 229 -7.99 -4.82 3.72
CA PHE A 229 -8.50 -3.96 4.77
C PHE A 229 -9.54 -2.98 4.21
N TRP A 230 -10.71 -2.98 4.79
CA TRP A 230 -11.82 -2.13 4.40
C TRP A 230 -12.33 -1.30 5.58
N ASP A 231 -13.30 -0.44 5.33
CA ASP A 231 -13.87 0.55 6.23
C ASP A 231 -14.81 -0.04 7.30
N ASP A 232 -14.28 -0.96 8.11
CA ASP A 232 -14.97 -1.63 9.23
C ASP A 232 -14.09 -1.58 10.49
N TRP A 233 -14.71 -1.30 11.64
CA TRP A 233 -14.01 -1.21 12.91
C TRP A 233 -13.33 -2.51 13.35
N LYS A 234 -13.96 -3.64 13.13
CA LYS A 234 -13.43 -4.93 13.58
C LYS A 234 -12.07 -5.25 12.92
N PRO A 235 -11.88 -5.15 11.60
CA PRO A 235 -10.56 -5.23 10.97
C PRO A 235 -9.59 -4.17 11.49
N LEU A 236 -10.02 -2.91 11.67
CA LEU A 236 -9.16 -1.86 12.21
C LEU A 236 -8.66 -2.20 13.61
N LYS A 237 -9.52 -2.69 14.48
CA LYS A 237 -9.13 -3.18 15.82
C LYS A 237 -8.14 -4.35 15.72
N GLY A 238 -8.30 -5.23 14.75
CA GLY A 238 -7.37 -6.34 14.48
C GLY A 238 -5.97 -5.89 14.07
N GLN A 239 -5.82 -4.74 13.43
CA GLN A 239 -4.53 -4.20 13.01
C GLN A 239 -3.60 -3.87 14.20
N PHE A 240 -4.12 -3.63 15.39
CA PHE A 240 -3.29 -3.35 16.56
C PHE A 240 -2.39 -4.53 16.94
N GLU A 241 -2.90 -5.76 16.88
CA GLU A 241 -2.10 -6.96 17.13
C GLU A 241 -1.12 -7.23 15.98
N LEU A 242 -1.54 -7.07 14.74
CA LEU A 242 -0.67 -7.25 13.59
C LEU A 242 0.49 -6.26 13.59
N THR A 243 0.18 -4.97 13.78
CA THR A 243 1.21 -3.92 13.84
C THR A 243 2.16 -4.14 15.03
N ARG A 244 1.65 -4.59 16.19
CA ARG A 244 2.49 -4.99 17.33
C ARG A 244 3.48 -6.08 16.96
N ALA A 245 3.02 -7.12 16.29
CA ALA A 245 3.89 -8.25 15.89
C ALA A 245 4.95 -7.84 14.86
N TRP A 246 4.60 -6.94 13.93
CA TRP A 246 5.47 -6.52 12.84
C TRP A 246 6.36 -5.31 13.15
N ALA A 247 6.10 -4.55 14.23
CA ALA A 247 6.88 -3.36 14.60
C ALA A 247 8.41 -3.60 14.66
N PRO A 248 8.92 -4.74 15.18
CA PRO A 248 10.36 -4.99 15.25
C PRO A 248 11.04 -5.12 13.87
N PHE A 249 10.28 -5.33 12.80
CA PHE A 249 10.80 -5.54 11.45
C PHE A 249 10.73 -4.30 10.55
N ALA A 250 10.05 -3.26 11.00
CA ALA A 250 9.99 -1.98 10.29
C ALA A 250 11.33 -1.26 10.33
N ARG A 251 11.88 -0.93 9.15
CA ARG A 251 13.13 -0.19 9.01
C ARG A 251 13.18 0.59 7.70
N PRO A 252 14.06 1.60 7.58
CA PRO A 252 14.23 2.33 6.32
C PRO A 252 14.46 1.39 5.12
N GLY A 253 13.61 1.54 4.09
CA GLY A 253 13.62 0.73 2.88
C GLY A 253 12.94 -0.65 2.98
N ALA A 254 12.35 -0.99 4.13
CA ALA A 254 11.66 -2.26 4.35
C ALA A 254 10.50 -2.05 5.36
N TRP A 255 9.28 -1.93 4.84
CA TRP A 255 8.12 -1.48 5.60
C TRP A 255 7.00 -2.51 5.59
N PRO A 256 6.62 -3.06 6.76
CA PRO A 256 5.37 -3.80 6.90
C PRO A 256 4.18 -2.88 6.60
N ASP A 257 3.29 -3.33 5.71
CA ASP A 257 2.18 -2.57 5.16
C ASP A 257 0.85 -3.03 5.76
N ALA A 258 0.22 -2.18 6.53
CA ALA A 258 -1.08 -2.45 7.14
C ALA A 258 -2.26 -2.24 6.17
N ASP A 259 -1.96 -2.07 4.88
CA ASP A 259 -2.88 -1.84 3.77
C ASP A 259 -3.26 -0.38 3.52
N MET A 260 -4.08 -0.19 2.50
CA MET A 260 -4.53 1.10 2.02
C MET A 260 -5.44 1.79 3.03
N LEU A 261 -5.70 3.06 2.79
CA LEU A 261 -6.58 3.90 3.59
C LEU A 261 -7.95 3.99 2.89
N PRO A 262 -8.98 3.22 3.31
CA PRO A 262 -10.33 3.26 2.73
C PRO A 262 -11.09 4.48 3.25
N LEU A 263 -10.58 5.67 2.93
CA LEU A 263 -11.11 6.98 3.32
C LEU A 263 -11.76 7.69 2.12
N GLY A 264 -12.52 8.75 2.38
CA GLY A 264 -13.19 9.53 1.34
C GLY A 264 -14.30 8.74 0.63
N ARG A 265 -14.38 8.85 -0.70
CA ARG A 265 -15.37 8.13 -1.53
C ARG A 265 -14.76 6.87 -2.12
N ILE A 266 -15.31 5.73 -1.76
CA ILE A 266 -14.88 4.39 -2.16
C ILE A 266 -16.05 3.59 -2.75
N GLY A 267 -15.79 2.40 -3.28
CA GLY A 267 -16.84 1.51 -3.77
C GLY A 267 -17.55 1.98 -5.04
N ILE A 268 -17.03 2.99 -5.74
CA ILE A 268 -17.68 3.55 -6.96
C ILE A 268 -17.93 2.45 -8.00
N ARG A 269 -16.92 1.61 -8.23
CA ARG A 269 -17.00 0.40 -9.06
C ARG A 269 -16.07 -0.70 -8.53
N ALA A 270 -15.66 -0.60 -7.28
CA ALA A 270 -14.77 -1.56 -6.63
C ALA A 270 -15.44 -2.93 -6.42
N GLU A 271 -14.64 -3.89 -6.01
CA GLU A 271 -15.12 -5.24 -5.69
C GLU A 271 -16.03 -5.25 -4.47
N VAL A 272 -15.66 -4.51 -3.42
CA VAL A 272 -16.33 -4.54 -2.12
C VAL A 272 -17.23 -3.32 -1.92
N GLY A 273 -18.50 -3.59 -1.67
CA GLY A 273 -19.53 -2.60 -1.37
C GLY A 273 -19.96 -1.78 -2.59
N ASN A 274 -20.86 -0.84 -2.33
CA ASN A 274 -21.35 0.12 -3.32
C ASN A 274 -20.69 1.47 -3.15
N ASP A 275 -20.93 2.39 -4.08
CA ASP A 275 -20.50 3.80 -4.02
C ASP A 275 -20.95 4.45 -2.71
N ARG A 276 -19.99 4.86 -1.89
CA ARG A 276 -20.21 5.41 -0.56
C ARG A 276 -19.09 6.31 -0.09
N ARG A 277 -19.34 7.11 0.92
CA ARG A 277 -18.31 7.62 1.81
C ARG A 277 -17.86 6.50 2.74
N SER A 278 -16.60 6.55 3.18
CA SER A 278 -16.08 5.60 4.18
C SER A 278 -17.04 5.46 5.36
N ASN A 279 -17.31 4.22 5.78
CA ASN A 279 -18.16 3.92 6.93
C ASN A 279 -17.52 4.26 8.27
N PHE A 280 -16.20 4.49 8.29
CA PHE A 280 -15.54 4.90 9.52
C PHE A 280 -16.08 6.23 10.04
N THR A 281 -16.41 6.26 11.32
CA THR A 281 -16.71 7.51 12.03
C THR A 281 -15.49 8.44 12.00
N PRO A 282 -15.65 9.75 12.25
CA PRO A 282 -14.52 10.67 12.34
C PRO A 282 -13.43 10.25 13.34
N ASP A 283 -13.83 9.63 14.46
CA ASP A 283 -12.90 9.13 15.47
C ASP A 283 -12.15 7.89 15.00
N GLU A 284 -12.82 6.96 14.30
CA GLU A 284 -12.19 5.79 13.70
C GLU A 284 -11.23 6.16 12.56
N GLN A 285 -11.58 7.15 11.72
CA GLN A 285 -10.67 7.69 10.70
C GLN A 285 -9.40 8.28 11.33
N ARG A 286 -9.55 8.99 12.45
CA ARG A 286 -8.41 9.51 13.22
C ARG A 286 -7.59 8.37 13.83
N THR A 287 -8.24 7.33 14.35
CA THR A 287 -7.60 6.13 14.90
C THR A 287 -6.80 5.40 13.83
N LEU A 288 -7.38 5.18 12.65
CA LEU A 288 -6.70 4.62 11.50
C LEU A 288 -5.43 5.42 11.15
N MET A 289 -5.56 6.71 10.91
CA MET A 289 -4.41 7.56 10.54
C MET A 289 -3.35 7.63 11.65
N THR A 290 -3.76 7.62 12.93
CA THR A 290 -2.84 7.62 14.07
C THR A 290 -2.04 6.32 14.15
N LEU A 291 -2.70 5.16 13.97
CA LEU A 291 -2.02 3.87 14.00
C LEU A 291 -1.05 3.73 12.81
N TRP A 292 -1.48 4.03 11.58
CA TRP A 292 -0.59 4.01 10.40
C TRP A 292 0.59 4.97 10.57
N ALA A 293 0.37 6.15 11.18
CA ALA A 293 1.44 7.10 11.42
C ALA A 293 2.46 6.59 12.45
N ILE A 294 2.01 6.12 13.62
CA ILE A 294 2.93 5.71 14.69
C ILE A 294 3.60 4.36 14.39
N PHE A 295 2.94 3.46 13.68
CA PHE A 295 3.53 2.21 13.21
C PHE A 295 4.47 2.42 12.01
N ARG A 296 4.34 3.53 11.29
CA ARG A 296 5.02 3.85 10.02
C ARG A 296 4.61 2.93 8.87
N SER A 297 3.34 2.51 8.84
CA SER A 297 2.79 1.87 7.65
C SER A 297 2.92 2.79 6.44
N PRO A 298 3.19 2.27 5.24
CA PRO A 298 2.99 3.03 4.02
C PRO A 298 1.61 3.66 3.99
N LEU A 299 1.49 4.91 3.54
CA LEU A 299 0.21 5.59 3.37
C LEU A 299 -0.19 5.54 1.89
N MET A 300 -1.19 4.73 1.59
CA MET A 300 -1.73 4.56 0.24
C MET A 300 -3.24 4.84 0.29
N MET A 301 -3.67 5.99 -0.22
CA MET A 301 -5.08 6.37 -0.25
C MET A 301 -5.86 5.52 -1.25
N GLY A 302 -6.99 4.95 -0.84
CA GLY A 302 -7.84 4.10 -1.69
C GLY A 302 -9.04 4.83 -2.29
N GLY A 303 -9.52 5.92 -1.70
CA GLY A 303 -10.67 6.67 -2.20
C GLY A 303 -10.35 7.57 -3.39
N ASP A 304 -11.38 7.95 -4.13
CA ASP A 304 -11.28 8.86 -5.27
C ASP A 304 -10.91 10.28 -4.79
N LEU A 305 -9.69 10.72 -5.13
CA LEU A 305 -9.13 11.97 -4.62
C LEU A 305 -9.94 13.22 -5.00
N PRO A 306 -10.44 13.37 -6.26
CA PRO A 306 -11.26 14.53 -6.62
C PRO A 306 -12.55 14.68 -5.82
N SER A 307 -13.02 13.58 -5.23
CA SER A 307 -14.23 13.56 -4.40
C SER A 307 -13.97 13.84 -2.92
N ASN A 308 -12.73 14.11 -2.50
CA ASN A 308 -12.39 14.39 -1.10
C ASN A 308 -13.10 15.66 -0.62
N ASP A 309 -13.74 15.56 0.55
CA ASP A 309 -14.21 16.72 1.29
C ASP A 309 -13.06 17.35 2.12
N ALA A 310 -13.36 18.50 2.73
CA ALA A 310 -12.37 19.24 3.52
C ALA A 310 -11.85 18.43 4.72
N SER A 311 -12.68 17.59 5.33
CA SER A 311 -12.30 16.76 6.48
C SER A 311 -11.34 15.65 6.07
N THR A 312 -11.64 14.94 5.00
CA THR A 312 -10.75 13.92 4.43
C THR A 312 -9.41 14.54 4.02
N LEU A 313 -9.43 15.67 3.31
CA LEU A 313 -8.19 16.35 2.92
C LEU A 313 -7.38 16.79 4.14
N ALA A 314 -8.02 17.30 5.20
CA ALA A 314 -7.33 17.69 6.43
C ALA A 314 -6.65 16.51 7.14
N LEU A 315 -7.28 15.33 7.16
CA LEU A 315 -6.65 14.11 7.67
C LEU A 315 -5.38 13.76 6.87
N LEU A 316 -5.46 13.79 5.55
CA LEU A 316 -4.37 13.39 4.64
C LEU A 316 -3.25 14.43 4.53
N THR A 317 -3.47 15.66 5.00
CA THR A 317 -2.50 16.76 4.87
C THR A 317 -2.06 17.36 6.22
N ASN A 318 -2.38 16.72 7.34
CA ASN A 318 -1.87 17.13 8.65
C ASN A 318 -0.35 16.89 8.74
N ARG A 319 0.43 17.97 8.65
CA ARG A 319 1.91 17.91 8.61
C ARG A 319 2.51 17.29 9.87
N ASP A 320 1.91 17.50 11.04
CA ASP A 320 2.42 16.96 12.30
C ASP A 320 2.25 15.44 12.35
N VAL A 321 1.08 14.92 11.91
CA VAL A 321 0.80 13.48 11.83
C VAL A 321 1.68 12.81 10.75
N LEU A 322 1.79 13.43 9.57
CA LEU A 322 2.64 12.92 8.50
C LEU A 322 4.12 12.90 8.89
N ARG A 323 4.59 13.86 9.69
CA ARG A 323 5.95 13.86 10.23
C ARG A 323 6.20 12.63 11.10
N VAL A 324 5.23 12.21 11.92
CA VAL A 324 5.37 10.97 12.71
C VAL A 324 5.55 9.78 11.78
N ASN A 325 4.72 9.65 10.75
CA ASN A 325 4.85 8.56 9.78
C ASN A 325 6.20 8.56 9.04
N GLN A 326 6.66 9.72 8.59
CA GLN A 326 7.81 9.83 7.69
C GLN A 326 9.16 9.92 8.42
N HIS A 327 9.19 10.44 9.66
CA HIS A 327 10.43 10.85 10.30
C HIS A 327 10.63 10.34 11.73
N SER A 328 9.67 9.61 12.32
CA SER A 328 9.87 9.02 13.66
C SER A 328 10.81 7.83 13.62
N THR A 329 11.43 7.51 14.76
CA THR A 329 12.31 6.36 14.93
C THR A 329 11.98 5.61 16.23
N GLY A 330 12.44 4.35 16.35
CA GLY A 330 12.21 3.56 17.56
C GLY A 330 10.73 3.30 17.87
N ASN A 331 9.89 3.27 16.86
CA ASN A 331 8.45 3.08 16.98
C ASN A 331 8.13 1.73 17.59
N ARG A 332 7.43 1.72 18.72
CA ARG A 332 7.07 0.48 19.41
C ARG A 332 5.78 0.62 20.21
N PRO A 333 5.03 -0.49 20.34
CA PRO A 333 3.92 -0.55 21.30
C PRO A 333 4.44 -0.65 22.72
N VAL A 334 3.76 0.01 23.66
CA VAL A 334 3.97 -0.09 25.11
C VAL A 334 2.85 -0.93 25.72
N ILE A 335 1.62 -0.71 25.28
CA ILE A 335 0.43 -1.46 25.66
C ILE A 335 -0.34 -1.79 24.38
N VAL A 336 -0.80 -3.02 24.26
CA VAL A 336 -1.85 -3.42 23.32
C VAL A 336 -2.69 -4.48 24.03
N ASP A 337 -3.93 -4.12 24.33
CA ASP A 337 -4.92 -5.02 24.92
C ASP A 337 -6.29 -4.79 24.25
N PRO A 338 -7.33 -5.59 24.53
CA PRO A 338 -8.63 -5.46 23.86
C PRO A 338 -9.38 -4.13 24.08
N GLN A 339 -8.96 -3.31 25.06
CA GLN A 339 -9.63 -2.07 25.42
C GLN A 339 -8.83 -0.82 25.08
N LYS A 340 -7.51 -0.93 24.95
CA LYS A 340 -6.63 0.21 24.73
C LYS A 340 -5.32 -0.18 24.04
N ALA A 341 -4.70 0.80 23.41
CA ALA A 341 -3.32 0.69 22.98
C ALA A 341 -2.55 1.99 23.27
N LEU A 342 -1.25 1.84 23.47
CA LEU A 342 -0.30 2.93 23.66
C LEU A 342 0.97 2.62 22.88
N TRP A 343 1.36 3.55 22.04
CA TRP A 343 2.59 3.49 21.26
C TRP A 343 3.47 4.68 21.55
N VAL A 344 4.77 4.48 21.45
CA VAL A 344 5.77 5.54 21.56
C VAL A 344 6.78 5.47 20.41
N ALA A 345 7.35 6.61 20.08
CA ALA A 345 8.46 6.74 19.15
C ALA A 345 9.34 7.92 19.54
N GLU A 346 10.53 7.99 19.00
CA GLU A 346 11.43 9.14 19.12
C GLU A 346 11.24 10.09 17.94
N THR A 347 11.46 11.40 18.17
CA THR A 347 11.63 12.35 17.08
C THR A 347 12.89 12.03 16.27
N GLU A 348 12.94 12.44 15.01
CA GLU A 348 14.12 12.26 14.15
C GLU A 348 15.39 12.88 14.77
N SER A 349 15.25 14.06 15.39
CA SER A 349 16.32 14.78 16.09
C SER A 349 16.69 14.18 17.45
N LYS A 350 15.92 13.20 17.95
CA LYS A 350 16.06 12.57 19.27
C LYS A 350 15.97 13.56 20.45
N ASP A 351 15.35 14.70 20.23
CA ASP A 351 15.11 15.75 21.22
C ASP A 351 13.73 15.65 21.90
N GLY A 352 12.95 14.63 21.56
CA GLY A 352 11.61 14.40 22.09
C GLY A 352 11.02 13.07 21.66
N TYR A 353 9.76 12.89 22.01
CA TYR A 353 9.03 11.66 21.80
C TYR A 353 7.68 11.93 21.16
N TYR A 354 7.18 10.93 20.44
CA TYR A 354 5.79 10.82 20.01
C TYR A 354 5.05 9.78 20.84
N MET A 355 3.78 10.03 21.13
CA MET A 355 2.91 9.12 21.85
C MET A 355 1.56 9.06 21.18
N ALA A 356 1.11 7.84 20.88
CA ALA A 356 -0.22 7.57 20.36
C ALA A 356 -1.02 6.79 21.39
N VAL A 357 -2.14 7.33 21.83
CA VAL A 357 -3.07 6.70 22.78
C VAL A 357 -4.35 6.36 22.07
N PHE A 358 -4.84 5.13 22.26
CA PHE A 358 -6.02 4.63 21.59
C PHE A 358 -7.02 4.06 22.59
N ASN A 359 -8.28 4.40 22.42
CA ASN A 359 -9.41 3.76 23.07
C ASN A 359 -10.01 2.72 22.12
N LEU A 360 -9.84 1.44 22.42
CA LEU A 360 -10.39 0.32 21.64
C LEU A 360 -11.69 -0.23 22.20
N GLY A 361 -12.21 0.42 23.24
CA GLY A 361 -13.46 0.06 23.93
C GLY A 361 -14.67 0.76 23.35
N GLU A 362 -15.85 0.28 23.75
CA GLU A 362 -17.17 0.68 23.25
C GLU A 362 -17.75 1.90 23.98
N SER A 363 -16.96 2.60 24.79
CA SER A 363 -17.39 3.79 25.53
C SER A 363 -16.23 4.75 25.75
N PRO A 364 -16.49 6.04 26.00
CA PRO A 364 -15.43 7.01 26.33
C PRO A 364 -14.62 6.57 27.54
N ALA A 365 -13.30 6.79 27.50
CA ALA A 365 -12.39 6.40 28.58
C ALA A 365 -11.32 7.47 28.81
N THR A 366 -10.88 7.59 30.07
CA THR A 366 -9.78 8.47 30.46
C THR A 366 -8.55 7.63 30.79
N TYR A 367 -7.43 8.00 30.18
CA TYR A 367 -6.12 7.35 30.37
C TYR A 367 -5.16 8.33 31.01
N GLN A 368 -4.32 7.80 31.91
CA GLN A 368 -3.25 8.56 32.54
C GLN A 368 -2.00 7.69 32.61
N TYR A 369 -0.87 8.26 32.16
CA TYR A 369 0.43 7.60 32.14
C TYR A 369 1.49 8.52 32.75
N SER A 370 2.34 7.97 33.60
CA SER A 370 3.54 8.69 34.02
C SER A 370 4.61 8.62 32.90
N TRP A 371 5.48 9.58 32.82
CA TRP A 371 6.57 9.58 31.86
C TRP A 371 7.49 8.36 32.02
N LYS A 372 7.66 7.90 33.27
CA LYS A 372 8.41 6.69 33.58
C LYS A 372 7.76 5.43 32.98
N ASP A 373 6.43 5.32 33.00
CA ASP A 373 5.71 4.18 32.40
C ASP A 373 5.89 4.14 30.86
N LEU A 374 6.16 5.29 30.25
CA LEU A 374 6.45 5.43 28.82
C LEU A 374 7.93 5.18 28.49
N GLY A 375 8.78 5.02 29.51
CA GLY A 375 10.22 4.85 29.35
C GLY A 375 10.98 6.17 29.19
N PHE A 376 10.38 7.30 29.60
CA PHE A 376 10.97 8.65 29.49
C PHE A 376 11.59 9.05 30.83
N SER A 377 12.80 9.64 30.79
CA SER A 377 13.60 9.88 31.99
C SER A 377 13.27 11.20 32.70
N GLY A 378 12.60 12.14 32.05
CA GLY A 378 12.30 13.46 32.61
C GLY A 378 11.10 13.47 33.57
N PRO A 379 11.05 14.39 34.54
CA PRO A 379 9.93 14.52 35.48
C PRO A 379 8.70 15.20 34.82
N ALA A 380 8.90 16.02 33.78
CA ALA A 380 7.83 16.72 33.07
C ALA A 380 8.27 17.09 31.66
N TYR A 381 7.30 17.09 30.73
CA TYR A 381 7.50 17.39 29.31
C TYR A 381 6.52 18.46 28.85
N ARG A 382 6.94 19.30 27.90
CA ARG A 382 6.04 20.15 27.12
C ARG A 382 5.32 19.23 26.12
N VAL A 383 3.98 19.25 26.15
CA VAL A 383 3.13 18.38 25.35
C VAL A 383 2.40 19.18 24.29
N ARG A 384 2.42 18.70 23.05
CA ARG A 384 1.65 19.24 21.93
C ARG A 384 0.73 18.16 21.37
N ASP A 385 -0.55 18.50 21.20
CA ASP A 385 -1.50 17.66 20.47
C ASP A 385 -1.31 17.89 18.95
N LEU A 386 -0.99 16.81 18.23
CA LEU A 386 -0.66 16.87 16.80
C LEU A 386 -1.88 16.88 15.89
N TRP A 387 -3.05 16.47 16.39
CA TRP A 387 -4.29 16.56 15.64
C TRP A 387 -4.87 17.97 15.66
N SER A 388 -4.90 18.60 16.82
CA SER A 388 -5.43 19.95 16.99
C SER A 388 -4.37 21.06 16.86
N HIS A 389 -3.09 20.70 16.72
CA HIS A 389 -1.93 21.60 16.70
C HIS A 389 -1.79 22.46 17.97
N ARG A 390 -2.39 22.04 19.09
CA ARG A 390 -2.41 22.81 20.34
C ARG A 390 -1.25 22.44 21.24
N ASP A 391 -0.58 23.48 21.77
CA ASP A 391 0.35 23.33 22.90
C ASP A 391 -0.48 23.17 24.18
N LEU A 392 -0.28 22.07 24.88
CA LEU A 392 -0.97 21.75 26.14
C LEU A 392 -0.16 22.17 27.37
N GLY A 393 1.01 22.80 27.16
CA GLY A 393 1.90 23.23 28.22
C GLY A 393 2.78 22.11 28.80
N ARG A 394 3.41 22.37 29.93
CA ARG A 394 4.30 21.41 30.62
C ARG A 394 3.50 20.55 31.59
N ALA A 395 3.65 19.25 31.49
CA ALA A 395 2.88 18.27 32.27
C ALA A 395 3.80 17.24 32.95
N GLY A 396 3.50 16.86 34.18
CA GLY A 396 4.17 15.80 34.94
C GLY A 396 3.64 14.39 34.59
N VAL A 397 2.47 14.31 33.96
CA VAL A 397 1.84 13.09 33.48
C VAL A 397 1.11 13.38 32.18
N LEU A 398 0.98 12.37 31.32
CA LEU A 398 0.08 12.42 30.17
C LEU A 398 -1.33 11.99 30.62
N LYS A 399 -2.31 12.88 30.49
CA LYS A 399 -3.72 12.55 30.76
C LYS A 399 -4.57 12.93 29.55
N VAL A 400 -5.41 11.99 29.10
CA VAL A 400 -6.29 12.19 27.94
C VAL A 400 -7.60 11.45 28.11
N THR A 401 -8.71 12.07 27.71
CA THR A 401 -10.01 11.43 27.58
C THR A 401 -10.31 11.25 26.10
N LEU A 402 -10.61 10.02 25.71
CA LEU A 402 -10.90 9.65 24.33
C LEU A 402 -12.36 9.15 24.21
N PRO A 403 -13.06 9.49 23.13
CA PRO A 403 -14.34 8.89 22.82
C PRO A 403 -14.17 7.40 22.52
N GLN A 404 -15.28 6.70 22.35
CA GLN A 404 -15.32 5.35 21.78
C GLN A 404 -14.51 5.32 20.47
N HIS A 405 -13.66 4.31 20.30
CA HIS A 405 -12.81 4.10 19.12
C HIS A 405 -11.86 5.26 18.79
N GLY A 406 -11.68 6.20 19.71
CA GLY A 406 -10.91 7.42 19.48
C GLY A 406 -9.42 7.26 19.73
N ALA A 407 -8.64 8.17 19.13
CA ALA A 407 -7.20 8.26 19.29
C ALA A 407 -6.72 9.68 19.51
N ALA A 408 -5.58 9.79 20.18
CA ALA A 408 -4.81 11.03 20.28
C ALA A 408 -3.35 10.76 19.93
N LEU A 409 -2.71 11.76 19.34
CA LEU A 409 -1.30 11.73 18.97
C LEU A 409 -0.60 12.99 19.52
N PHE A 410 0.42 12.77 20.32
CA PHE A 410 1.15 13.84 21.00
C PHE A 410 2.62 13.83 20.65
N GLN A 411 3.22 15.01 20.71
CA GLN A 411 4.66 15.19 20.83
C GLN A 411 4.98 15.65 22.27
N ALA A 412 6.01 15.09 22.88
CA ALA A 412 6.55 15.52 24.17
C ALA A 412 8.02 15.87 24.02
N VAL A 413 8.39 17.07 24.45
CA VAL A 413 9.78 17.54 24.51
C VAL A 413 10.14 17.91 25.95
N PRO A 414 11.40 17.65 26.39
CA PRO A 414 11.86 17.94 27.79
C PRO A 414 11.65 19.34 28.27
#